data_932fed00e8095c4bd9d0b0bd8f4f665b
#
_entry.id   932fed00e8095c4bd9d0b0bd8f4f665b
#
_cell.length_a   1.000
_cell.length_b   1.000
_cell.length_c   1.000
_cell.angle_alpha   90.00
_cell.angle_beta   90.00
_cell.angle_gamma   90.00
#
_symmetry.space_group_name_H-M   'P 1'
#
loop_
_entity.id
_entity.type
_entity.pdbx_description
1 polymer ?
#
loop_
_entity_poly.entity_id
_entity_poly.type
_entity_poly.pdbx_seq_one_letter_code
_entity_poly.pdbx_strand_id
1 'polypeptide(L)'
;MTSNIKIYPWQTKAWQLVNQDGKRRAHALLLHGRAGIGKYDFAREFSQALLCAHQDDLGYACGICSSCNWFKEESHPDFRILSPEQESEAEEEGASAKKTKKKTQISVTQIRDLSDFLSMSSHRSDGSRIVLIHPAEALNLASANALLKMLEEPAEGVIFILVAHQMQRLLPTIISRCQKISMPMPTDA
;
A
#
# COMPACT_ATOMS: atom_id res chain seq x y z
N MET A 1 25.36 2.63 14.99
CA MET A 1 24.92 3.47 13.86
C MET A 1 24.17 2.57 12.91
N THR A 2 22.87 2.40 13.10
CA THR A 2 22.02 1.64 12.18
C THR A 2 21.70 2.54 11.01
N SER A 3 22.34 2.30 9.87
CA SER A 3 21.98 2.93 8.60
C SER A 3 20.52 2.56 8.30
N ASN A 4 19.64 3.51 8.49
CA ASN A 4 18.23 3.38 8.16
C ASN A 4 18.13 3.43 6.63
N ILE A 5 18.34 2.29 5.97
CA ILE A 5 18.20 2.17 4.52
C ILE A 5 16.72 2.31 4.23
N LYS A 6 16.31 3.52 3.82
CA LYS A 6 14.90 3.84 3.54
C LYS A 6 14.37 3.07 2.30
N ILE A 7 15.21 2.85 1.30
CA ILE A 7 14.92 2.04 0.09
C ILE A 7 16.17 1.29 -0.35
N TYR A 8 16.00 0.22 -1.11
CA TYR A 8 17.13 -0.51 -1.69
C TYR A 8 17.81 0.28 -2.82
N PRO A 9 19.13 0.15 -3.03
CA PRO A 9 19.87 0.93 -4.03
C PRO A 9 19.30 0.84 -5.45
N TRP A 10 18.83 -0.34 -5.86
CA TRP A 10 18.23 -0.54 -7.18
C TRP A 10 16.87 0.16 -7.36
N GLN A 11 16.24 0.63 -6.29
CA GLN A 11 14.94 1.30 -6.30
C GLN A 11 15.03 2.82 -6.45
N THR A 12 16.22 3.39 -6.45
CA THR A 12 16.44 4.86 -6.48
C THR A 12 15.75 5.54 -7.67
N LYS A 13 15.81 4.94 -8.86
CA LYS A 13 15.14 5.50 -10.05
C LYS A 13 13.62 5.47 -9.91
N ALA A 14 13.06 4.39 -9.33
CA ALA A 14 11.62 4.31 -9.07
C ALA A 14 11.19 5.36 -8.03
N TRP A 15 12.01 5.59 -7.00
CA TRP A 15 11.79 6.63 -5.99
C TRP A 15 11.73 8.03 -6.61
N GLN A 16 12.70 8.35 -7.46
CA GLN A 16 12.72 9.62 -8.17
C GLN A 16 11.46 9.78 -9.04
N LEU A 17 11.08 8.73 -9.77
CA LEU A 17 9.91 8.75 -10.65
C LEU A 17 8.62 9.05 -9.87
N VAL A 18 8.35 8.37 -8.75
CA VAL A 18 7.12 8.59 -7.96
C VAL A 18 7.10 9.93 -7.23
N ASN A 19 8.25 10.58 -7.04
CA ASN A 19 8.36 11.90 -6.41
C ASN A 19 8.37 13.07 -7.41
N GLN A 20 8.58 12.83 -8.71
CA GLN A 20 8.64 13.89 -9.72
C GLN A 20 7.33 14.64 -9.90
N ASP A 21 6.19 13.95 -9.76
CA ASP A 21 4.87 14.52 -10.10
C ASP A 21 4.29 15.45 -9.00
N GLY A 22 4.94 15.53 -7.83
CA GLY A 22 4.53 16.44 -6.75
C GLY A 22 3.02 16.39 -6.45
N LYS A 23 2.33 17.53 -6.56
CA LYS A 23 0.88 17.65 -6.35
C LYS A 23 0.00 17.04 -7.46
N ARG A 24 0.56 16.69 -8.62
CA ARG A 24 -0.15 16.09 -9.76
C ARG A 24 -0.04 14.56 -9.78
N ARG A 25 0.29 13.96 -8.64
CA ARG A 25 0.46 12.51 -8.53
C ARG A 25 -0.82 11.76 -8.89
N ALA A 26 -0.67 10.63 -9.58
CA ALA A 26 -1.80 9.75 -9.86
C ALA A 26 -2.42 9.25 -8.55
N HIS A 27 -3.74 9.18 -8.50
CA HIS A 27 -4.49 8.66 -7.35
C HIS A 27 -4.32 7.16 -7.14
N ALA A 28 -3.80 6.43 -8.15
CA ALA A 28 -3.54 5.00 -8.06
C ALA A 28 -2.19 4.63 -8.70
N LEU A 29 -1.33 3.99 -7.93
CA LEU A 29 -0.02 3.51 -8.35
C LEU A 29 0.00 1.99 -8.32
N LEU A 30 0.53 1.35 -9.36
CA LEU A 30 0.74 -0.09 -9.41
C LEU A 30 2.25 -0.40 -9.47
N LEU A 31 2.80 -0.81 -8.33
CA LEU A 31 4.19 -1.28 -8.21
C LEU A 31 4.26 -2.74 -8.63
N HIS A 32 4.87 -3.02 -9.78
CA HIS A 32 4.93 -4.38 -10.31
C HIS A 32 6.35 -4.85 -10.58
N GLY A 33 6.56 -6.17 -10.53
CA GLY A 33 7.85 -6.82 -10.75
C GLY A 33 7.94 -8.13 -9.98
N ARG A 34 9.06 -8.84 -10.06
CA ARG A 34 9.25 -10.14 -9.41
C ARG A 34 9.02 -10.09 -7.90
N ALA A 35 8.64 -11.22 -7.31
CA ALA A 35 8.58 -11.36 -5.86
C ALA A 35 9.98 -11.20 -5.24
N GLY A 36 10.06 -10.74 -3.99
CA GLY A 36 11.31 -10.67 -3.23
C GLY A 36 12.24 -9.48 -3.53
N ILE A 37 11.87 -8.54 -4.42
CA ILE A 37 12.70 -7.37 -4.76
C ILE A 37 12.43 -6.12 -3.90
N GLY A 38 11.74 -6.27 -2.77
CA GLY A 38 11.50 -5.16 -1.83
C GLY A 38 10.38 -4.20 -2.26
N LYS A 39 9.40 -4.63 -3.08
CA LYS A 39 8.29 -3.75 -3.52
C LYS A 39 7.40 -3.30 -2.35
N TYR A 40 7.14 -4.21 -1.42
CA TYR A 40 6.33 -3.90 -0.25
C TYR A 40 7.02 -2.88 0.66
N ASP A 41 8.32 -3.07 0.91
CA ASP A 41 9.12 -2.14 1.71
C ASP A 41 9.14 -0.76 1.06
N PHE A 42 9.36 -0.71 -0.27
CA PHE A 42 9.27 0.53 -1.04
C PHE A 42 7.90 1.21 -0.90
N ALA A 43 6.81 0.45 -1.01
CA ALA A 43 5.46 0.97 -0.88
C ALA A 43 5.19 1.53 0.53
N ARG A 44 5.70 0.87 1.58
CA ARG A 44 5.61 1.37 2.97
C ARG A 44 6.40 2.65 3.16
N GLU A 45 7.66 2.69 2.73
CA GLU A 45 8.50 3.90 2.82
C GLU A 45 7.88 5.07 2.06
N PHE A 46 7.34 4.80 0.87
CA PHE A 46 6.66 5.83 0.09
C PHE A 46 5.37 6.31 0.76
N SER A 47 4.58 5.41 1.35
CA SER A 47 3.39 5.77 2.12
C SER A 47 3.75 6.65 3.32
N GLN A 48 4.80 6.29 4.06
CA GLN A 48 5.29 7.08 5.19
C GLN A 48 5.76 8.47 4.75
N ALA A 49 6.47 8.55 3.62
CA ALA A 49 6.91 9.81 3.05
C ALA A 49 5.74 10.72 2.69
N LEU A 50 4.68 10.17 2.06
CA LEU A 50 3.47 10.92 1.70
C LEU A 50 2.71 11.47 2.91
N LEU A 51 2.71 10.74 4.00
CA LEU A 51 2.05 11.12 5.25
C LEU A 51 2.92 12.03 6.14
N CYS A 52 4.22 12.11 5.87
CA CYS A 52 5.16 12.87 6.67
C CYS A 52 4.90 14.37 6.57
N ALA A 53 4.93 15.06 7.74
CA ALA A 53 4.78 16.51 7.79
C ALA A 53 6.00 17.26 7.23
N HIS A 54 7.18 16.65 7.30
CA HIS A 54 8.47 17.28 6.98
C HIS A 54 9.34 16.31 6.19
N GLN A 55 9.08 16.22 4.88
CA GLN A 55 9.95 15.45 3.98
C GLN A 55 11.31 16.15 3.84
N ASP A 56 12.36 15.37 3.58
CA ASP A 56 13.65 15.92 3.16
C ASP A 56 13.64 16.30 1.66
N ASP A 57 14.73 16.91 1.19
CA ASP A 57 14.88 17.37 -0.20
C ASP A 57 14.79 16.22 -1.24
N LEU A 58 15.00 14.99 -0.81
CA LEU A 58 14.89 13.79 -1.63
C LEU A 58 13.50 13.13 -1.55
N GLY A 59 12.58 13.74 -0.80
CA GLY A 59 11.22 13.25 -0.61
C GLY A 59 11.08 12.10 0.39
N TYR A 60 12.06 11.86 1.27
CA TYR A 60 11.94 10.86 2.32
C TYR A 60 11.27 11.42 3.58
N ALA A 61 10.64 10.53 4.33
CA ALA A 61 10.05 10.88 5.61
C ALA A 61 11.12 11.28 6.63
N CYS A 62 10.85 12.32 7.46
CA CYS A 62 11.78 12.78 8.50
C CYS A 62 12.02 11.76 9.63
N GLY A 63 11.08 10.82 9.83
CA GLY A 63 11.18 9.75 10.82
C GLY A 63 10.95 10.16 12.28
N ILE A 64 10.69 11.44 12.57
CA ILE A 64 10.59 11.98 13.95
C ILE A 64 9.28 12.73 14.24
N CYS A 65 8.53 13.17 13.23
CA CYS A 65 7.27 13.87 13.47
C CYS A 65 6.17 12.90 13.99
N SER A 66 5.06 13.45 14.49
CA SER A 66 3.94 12.64 15.02
C SER A 66 3.41 11.64 14.01
N SER A 67 3.24 12.06 12.75
CA SER A 67 2.81 11.17 11.66
C SER A 67 3.78 10.00 11.46
N CYS A 68 5.09 10.25 11.45
CA CYS A 68 6.10 9.20 11.35
C CYS A 68 6.09 8.24 12.54
N ASN A 69 5.81 8.75 13.75
CA ASN A 69 5.70 7.91 14.94
C ASN A 69 4.45 7.02 14.87
N TRP A 70 3.28 7.56 14.53
CA TRP A 70 2.07 6.76 14.32
C TRP A 70 2.26 5.70 13.23
N PHE A 71 2.99 6.04 12.15
CA PHE A 71 3.28 5.08 11.09
C PHE A 71 4.16 3.92 11.58
N LYS A 72 5.17 4.20 12.41
CA LYS A 72 6.03 3.18 13.05
C LYS A 72 5.25 2.26 13.99
N GLU A 73 4.28 2.83 14.72
CA GLU A 73 3.40 2.11 15.65
C GLU A 73 2.22 1.43 14.95
N GLU A 74 2.17 1.46 13.62
CA GLU A 74 1.08 0.90 12.79
C GLU A 74 -0.32 1.44 13.14
N SER A 75 -0.37 2.62 13.76
CA SER A 75 -1.58 3.27 14.27
C SER A 75 -1.98 4.54 13.52
N HIS A 76 -1.37 4.79 12.34
CA HIS A 76 -1.62 6.03 11.59
C HIS A 76 -3.08 6.13 11.12
N PRO A 77 -3.83 7.20 11.48
CA PRO A 77 -5.26 7.32 11.17
C PRO A 77 -5.55 7.40 9.67
N ASP A 78 -4.63 7.97 8.86
CA ASP A 78 -4.80 8.16 7.43
C ASP A 78 -4.09 7.06 6.59
N PHE A 79 -3.76 5.92 7.20
CA PHE A 79 -3.11 4.80 6.52
C PHE A 79 -3.85 3.50 6.74
N ARG A 80 -4.08 2.74 5.67
CA ARG A 80 -4.65 1.38 5.75
C ARG A 80 -3.89 0.43 4.85
N ILE A 81 -3.67 -0.79 5.35
CA ILE A 81 -3.11 -1.90 4.58
C ILE A 81 -4.21 -2.94 4.37
N LEU A 82 -4.38 -3.38 3.13
CA LEU A 82 -5.19 -4.53 2.78
C LEU A 82 -4.29 -5.67 2.36
N SER A 83 -4.38 -6.76 3.10
CA SER A 83 -3.73 -8.04 2.81
C SER A 83 -4.69 -9.18 3.14
N PRO A 84 -4.44 -10.41 2.66
CA PRO A 84 -5.17 -11.57 3.12
C PRO A 84 -5.11 -11.68 4.65
N GLU A 85 -6.26 -11.82 5.29
CA GLU A 85 -6.34 -11.96 6.75
C GLU A 85 -5.60 -13.21 7.19
N GLN A 86 -4.69 -13.04 8.13
CA GLN A 86 -4.21 -14.14 8.94
C GLN A 86 -5.22 -14.30 10.08
N GLU A 87 -5.93 -15.41 10.13
CA GLU A 87 -6.73 -15.71 11.32
C GLU A 87 -5.75 -15.80 12.49
N SER A 88 -5.82 -14.82 13.40
CA SER A 88 -5.20 -14.95 14.71
C SER A 88 -5.84 -16.18 15.37
N GLU A 89 -5.01 -17.13 15.79
CA GLU A 89 -5.44 -18.22 16.64
C GLU A 89 -6.00 -17.59 17.93
N ALA A 90 -7.32 -17.42 17.99
CA ALA A 90 -7.97 -17.31 19.28
C ALA A 90 -7.84 -18.70 19.90
N GLU A 91 -7.04 -18.80 20.96
CA GLU A 91 -6.95 -19.97 21.83
C GLU A 91 -8.32 -20.19 22.47
N GLU A 92 -9.22 -20.89 21.77
CA GLU A 92 -10.34 -21.57 22.40
C GLU A 92 -9.84 -22.96 22.82
N GLU A 93 -9.56 -23.11 24.11
CA GLU A 93 -9.33 -24.39 24.74
C GLU A 93 -10.52 -25.32 24.49
N GLY A 94 -10.27 -26.38 23.73
CA GLY A 94 -11.15 -27.54 23.64
C GLY A 94 -11.99 -27.69 22.40
N ALA A 95 -11.47 -28.32 21.36
CA ALA A 95 -12.04 -29.38 20.55
C ALA A 95 -11.36 -29.51 19.18
N SER A 96 -10.84 -30.71 18.89
CA SER A 96 -10.47 -31.29 17.59
C SER A 96 -9.90 -30.34 16.51
N ALA A 97 -8.64 -30.52 16.16
CA ALA A 97 -7.87 -29.82 15.15
C ALA A 97 -8.62 -29.68 13.79
N LYS A 98 -9.40 -28.63 13.61
CA LYS A 98 -9.75 -28.11 12.30
C LYS A 98 -8.52 -27.32 11.82
N LYS A 99 -7.84 -27.84 10.79
CA LYS A 99 -6.82 -27.09 10.04
C LYS A 99 -7.45 -25.79 9.55
N THR A 100 -7.18 -24.68 10.21
CA THR A 100 -7.56 -23.33 9.79
C THR A 100 -6.91 -23.05 8.44
N LYS A 101 -7.70 -22.98 7.39
CA LYS A 101 -7.23 -22.59 6.05
C LYS A 101 -6.88 -21.11 6.14
N LYS A 102 -5.60 -20.75 6.05
CA LYS A 102 -5.17 -19.35 5.86
C LYS A 102 -5.98 -18.77 4.70
N LYS A 103 -6.71 -17.69 4.94
CA LYS A 103 -7.36 -16.94 3.87
C LYS A 103 -6.26 -16.41 2.97
N THR A 104 -6.25 -16.83 1.71
CA THR A 104 -5.25 -16.43 0.71
C THR A 104 -5.73 -15.27 -0.15
N GLN A 105 -6.92 -14.75 0.12
CA GLN A 105 -7.57 -13.73 -0.68
C GLN A 105 -8.02 -12.54 0.17
N ILE A 106 -7.95 -11.36 -0.43
CA ILE A 106 -8.55 -10.13 0.11
C ILE A 106 -10.04 -10.17 -0.18
N SER A 107 -10.86 -10.09 0.86
CA SER A 107 -12.33 -10.21 0.76
C SER A 107 -12.99 -8.90 0.30
N VAL A 108 -14.20 -9.02 -0.22
CA VAL A 108 -15.03 -7.85 -0.56
C VAL A 108 -15.40 -7.02 0.68
N THR A 109 -15.51 -7.67 1.84
CA THR A 109 -15.80 -6.99 3.11
C THR A 109 -14.69 -6.01 3.46
N GLN A 110 -13.43 -6.46 3.39
CA GLN A 110 -12.27 -5.55 3.62
C GLN A 110 -12.27 -4.33 2.69
N ILE A 111 -12.70 -4.50 1.42
CA ILE A 111 -12.83 -3.36 0.49
C ILE A 111 -14.01 -2.46 0.88
N ARG A 112 -15.13 -3.02 1.34
CA ARG A 112 -16.28 -2.21 1.79
C ARG A 112 -15.97 -1.38 3.03
N ASP A 113 -15.23 -1.95 3.97
CA ASP A 113 -14.79 -1.26 5.19
C ASP A 113 -13.88 -0.05 4.88
N LEU A 114 -13.23 -0.04 3.70
CA LEU A 114 -12.52 1.15 3.22
C LEU A 114 -13.48 2.32 2.93
N SER A 115 -14.72 2.08 2.55
CA SER A 115 -15.66 3.17 2.23
C SER A 115 -15.85 4.09 3.44
N ASP A 116 -15.96 3.51 4.62
CA ASP A 116 -16.09 4.28 5.87
C ASP A 116 -14.80 5.05 6.17
N PHE A 117 -13.66 4.39 6.03
CA PHE A 117 -12.34 5.03 6.16
C PHE A 117 -12.16 6.17 5.16
N LEU A 118 -12.59 6.01 3.92
CA LEU A 118 -12.45 7.02 2.87
C LEU A 118 -13.45 8.17 3.00
N SER A 119 -14.59 7.97 3.66
CA SER A 119 -15.61 9.01 3.90
C SER A 119 -15.25 9.97 5.05
N MET A 120 -14.39 9.54 5.97
CA MET A 120 -13.91 10.41 7.06
C MET A 120 -13.09 11.57 6.49
N SER A 121 -13.02 12.73 7.15
CA SER A 121 -12.04 13.78 6.82
C SER A 121 -10.64 13.32 7.23
N SER A 122 -9.60 13.65 6.43
CA SER A 122 -8.22 13.33 6.81
C SER A 122 -7.86 14.05 8.11
N HIS A 123 -6.96 13.48 8.90
CA HIS A 123 -6.49 14.08 10.15
C HIS A 123 -5.80 15.45 9.92
N ARG A 124 -5.27 15.68 8.73
CA ARG A 124 -4.68 16.95 8.31
C ARG A 124 -5.55 17.57 7.21
N SER A 125 -5.75 18.88 7.28
CA SER A 125 -6.59 19.65 6.34
C SER A 125 -6.10 19.61 4.88
N ASP A 126 -4.81 19.31 4.67
CA ASP A 126 -4.13 19.15 3.37
C ASP A 126 -3.55 17.74 3.16
N GLY A 127 -3.91 16.80 4.05
CA GLY A 127 -3.34 15.46 4.12
C GLY A 127 -3.97 14.49 3.14
N SER A 128 -3.14 13.58 2.63
CA SER A 128 -3.58 12.44 1.84
C SER A 128 -3.95 11.27 2.73
N ARG A 129 -4.91 10.45 2.29
CA ARG A 129 -5.15 9.10 2.83
C ARG A 129 -4.57 8.07 1.91
N ILE A 130 -3.94 7.09 2.48
CA ILE A 130 -3.22 6.08 1.72
C ILE A 130 -3.77 4.69 2.00
N VAL A 131 -4.08 3.99 0.93
CA VAL A 131 -4.49 2.59 0.95
C VAL A 131 -3.43 1.76 0.24
N LEU A 132 -2.74 0.92 0.98
CA LEU A 132 -1.74 -0.02 0.47
C LEU A 132 -2.36 -1.40 0.34
N ILE A 133 -2.37 -1.96 -0.87
CA ILE A 133 -2.93 -3.29 -1.18
C ILE A 133 -1.80 -4.24 -1.55
N HIS A 134 -1.58 -5.29 -0.74
CA HIS A 134 -0.48 -6.25 -0.95
C HIS A 134 -0.80 -7.67 -0.47
N PRO A 135 -0.59 -8.69 -1.30
CA PRO A 135 -0.36 -8.59 -2.74
C PRO A 135 -1.68 -8.31 -3.49
N ALA A 136 -1.64 -7.44 -4.51
CA ALA A 136 -2.84 -7.02 -5.21
C ALA A 136 -3.53 -8.16 -5.98
N GLU A 137 -2.78 -9.17 -6.42
CA GLU A 137 -3.32 -10.39 -7.03
C GLU A 137 -4.07 -11.32 -6.07
N ALA A 138 -4.08 -11.01 -4.77
CA ALA A 138 -4.91 -11.69 -3.80
C ALA A 138 -6.36 -11.16 -3.75
N LEU A 139 -6.67 -10.09 -4.47
CA LEU A 139 -8.05 -9.63 -4.67
C LEU A 139 -8.84 -10.72 -5.39
N ASN A 140 -9.96 -11.16 -4.81
CA ASN A 140 -10.91 -11.99 -5.55
C ASN A 140 -11.76 -11.13 -6.50
N LEU A 141 -12.53 -11.75 -7.40
CA LEU A 141 -13.28 -11.01 -8.40
C LEU A 141 -14.26 -9.98 -7.80
N ALA A 142 -14.91 -10.31 -6.69
CA ALA A 142 -15.84 -9.42 -6.02
C ALA A 142 -15.14 -8.22 -5.38
N SER A 143 -14.01 -8.43 -4.70
CA SER A 143 -13.20 -7.36 -4.12
C SER A 143 -12.55 -6.48 -5.19
N ALA A 144 -12.08 -7.08 -6.28
CA ALA A 144 -11.52 -6.34 -7.41
C ALA A 144 -12.57 -5.42 -8.06
N ASN A 145 -13.81 -5.91 -8.28
CA ASN A 145 -14.90 -5.10 -8.82
C ASN A 145 -15.35 -3.99 -7.85
N ALA A 146 -15.34 -4.25 -6.55
CA ALA A 146 -15.63 -3.22 -5.56
C ALA A 146 -14.54 -2.12 -5.54
N LEU A 147 -13.25 -2.50 -5.65
CA LEU A 147 -12.15 -1.56 -5.74
C LEU A 147 -12.21 -0.69 -7.00
N LEU A 148 -12.66 -1.24 -8.13
CA LEU A 148 -12.79 -0.47 -9.38
C LEU A 148 -13.62 0.79 -9.22
N LYS A 149 -14.72 0.75 -8.46
CA LYS A 149 -15.56 1.93 -8.21
C LYS A 149 -14.79 3.05 -7.51
N MET A 150 -13.92 2.69 -6.55
CA MET A 150 -13.09 3.65 -5.83
C MET A 150 -11.95 4.20 -6.69
N LEU A 151 -11.48 3.43 -7.68
CA LEU A 151 -10.46 3.86 -8.63
C LEU A 151 -11.02 4.71 -9.75
N GLU A 152 -12.31 4.57 -10.08
CA GLU A 152 -12.99 5.39 -11.10
C GLU A 152 -13.36 6.77 -10.56
N GLU A 153 -13.84 6.82 -9.33
CA GLU A 153 -14.27 8.04 -8.65
C GLU A 153 -13.55 8.17 -7.30
N PRO A 154 -12.24 8.43 -7.32
CA PRO A 154 -11.47 8.52 -6.08
C PRO A 154 -11.92 9.72 -5.24
N ALA A 155 -12.09 9.51 -3.95
CA ALA A 155 -12.30 10.60 -3.02
C ALA A 155 -11.08 11.53 -3.00
N GLU A 156 -11.29 12.82 -2.76
CA GLU A 156 -10.22 13.81 -2.75
C GLU A 156 -9.13 13.45 -1.73
N GLY A 157 -7.88 13.58 -2.12
CA GLY A 157 -6.72 13.28 -1.28
C GLY A 157 -6.45 11.79 -1.05
N VAL A 158 -7.19 10.88 -1.69
CA VAL A 158 -6.93 9.43 -1.55
C VAL A 158 -5.90 8.95 -2.57
N ILE A 159 -4.94 8.18 -2.09
CA ILE A 159 -3.92 7.52 -2.93
C ILE A 159 -3.95 6.02 -2.68
N PHE A 160 -4.17 5.26 -3.74
CA PHE A 160 -4.06 3.80 -3.74
C PHE A 160 -2.68 3.37 -4.20
N ILE A 161 -2.03 2.49 -3.44
CA ILE A 161 -0.75 1.87 -3.80
C ILE A 161 -0.95 0.36 -3.87
N LEU A 162 -0.96 -0.17 -5.08
CA LEU A 162 -1.10 -1.60 -5.32
C LEU A 162 0.27 -2.21 -5.56
N VAL A 163 0.57 -3.31 -4.85
CA VAL A 163 1.83 -4.05 -5.01
C VAL A 163 1.52 -5.41 -5.61
N ALA A 164 2.00 -5.68 -6.82
CA ALA A 164 1.77 -6.93 -7.54
C ALA A 164 3.08 -7.66 -7.87
N HIS A 165 3.08 -8.98 -7.73
CA HIS A 165 4.16 -9.86 -8.17
C HIS A 165 3.90 -10.39 -9.58
N GLN A 166 2.62 -10.56 -9.92
CA GLN A 166 2.14 -11.11 -11.20
C GLN A 166 1.01 -10.21 -11.75
N MET A 167 1.40 -9.13 -12.43
CA MET A 167 0.46 -8.14 -12.96
C MET A 167 -0.62 -8.77 -13.86
N GLN A 168 -0.28 -9.83 -14.59
CA GLN A 168 -1.21 -10.55 -15.48
C GLN A 168 -2.37 -11.25 -14.73
N ARG A 169 -2.29 -11.39 -13.42
CA ARG A 169 -3.39 -11.92 -12.58
C ARG A 169 -4.37 -10.84 -12.10
N LEU A 170 -4.04 -9.58 -12.33
CA LEU A 170 -4.95 -8.47 -12.04
C LEU A 170 -5.94 -8.27 -13.19
N LEU A 171 -7.13 -7.77 -12.86
CA LEU A 171 -8.09 -7.37 -13.89
C LEU A 171 -7.49 -6.26 -14.78
N PRO A 172 -7.60 -6.36 -16.12
CA PRO A 172 -7.12 -5.32 -17.03
C PRO A 172 -7.73 -3.93 -16.73
N THR A 173 -8.95 -3.92 -16.20
CA THR A 173 -9.66 -2.70 -15.78
C THR A 173 -9.01 -2.02 -14.57
N ILE A 174 -8.41 -2.74 -13.63
CA ILE A 174 -7.59 -2.18 -12.55
C ILE A 174 -6.29 -1.61 -13.12
N ILE A 175 -5.61 -2.42 -13.96
CA ILE A 175 -4.31 -2.03 -14.54
C ILE A 175 -4.42 -0.74 -15.36
N SER A 176 -5.52 -0.57 -16.10
CA SER A 176 -5.74 0.62 -16.95
C SER A 176 -5.97 1.91 -16.15
N ARG A 177 -6.36 1.82 -14.87
CA ARG A 177 -6.62 2.96 -13.98
C ARG A 177 -5.46 3.30 -13.06
N CYS A 178 -4.39 2.52 -13.12
CA CYS A 178 -3.20 2.72 -12.30
C CYS A 178 -2.03 3.25 -13.13
N GLN A 179 -1.28 4.19 -12.58
CA GLN A 179 0.05 4.51 -13.08
C GLN A 179 0.99 3.35 -12.75
N LYS A 180 1.52 2.70 -13.78
CA LYS A 180 2.38 1.52 -13.64
C LYS A 180 3.81 1.95 -13.35
N ILE A 181 4.39 1.43 -12.27
CA ILE A 181 5.77 1.62 -11.87
C ILE A 181 6.45 0.25 -11.89
N SER A 182 7.32 0.04 -12.88
CA SER A 182 8.13 -1.17 -12.94
C SER A 182 9.25 -1.11 -11.91
N MET A 183 9.27 -2.07 -11.01
CA MET A 183 10.31 -2.16 -9.99
C MET A 183 11.48 -2.98 -10.54
N PRO A 184 12.69 -2.40 -10.58
CA PRO A 184 13.86 -3.08 -11.10
C PRO A 184 14.29 -4.24 -10.20
N MET A 185 14.95 -5.21 -10.82
CA MET A 185 15.62 -6.28 -10.07
C MET A 185 16.90 -5.75 -9.45
N PRO A 186 17.37 -6.36 -8.33
CA PRO A 186 18.73 -6.16 -7.88
C PRO A 186 19.68 -6.44 -9.03
N THR A 187 20.52 -5.49 -9.38
CA THR A 187 21.66 -5.73 -10.25
C THR A 187 22.81 -6.10 -9.34
N ASP A 188 23.44 -7.23 -9.63
CA ASP A 188 24.68 -7.59 -8.97
C ASP A 188 25.66 -6.42 -9.19
N ALA A 189 26.07 -5.78 -8.08
CA ALA A 189 27.03 -4.69 -8.07
C ALA A 189 28.44 -5.24 -8.00
#